data_ba2d730e960e5e87d15fdd8603415e80
#
_entry.id   ba2d730e960e5e87d15fdd8603415e80
#
_cell.length_a   1.000
_cell.length_b   1.000
_cell.length_c   1.000
_cell.angle_alpha   90.00
_cell.angle_beta   90.00
_cell.angle_gamma   90.00
#
_symmetry.space_group_name_H-M   'P 1'
#
loop_
_entity.id
_entity.type
_entity.pdbx_description
1 polymer ?
#
loop_
_entity_poly.entity_id
_entity_poly.type
_entity_poly.pdbx_seq_one_letter_code
_entity_poly.pdbx_strand_id
1 'polypeptide(L)'
;MTAPKLMFAGDPHGNFKSIIRRALQIKPDALITLGDHDLERPLIEELSEVLDAGVRVYWIPGNHDGDMELWHCNLFCGPSGLWNLHGRVININGIRVAGLGGVFREKVWFPELGEPKFRRRSHMLFATPNKGHQGKWRAPGELEPGLPMKHRVSIFPEDVERLSRRVADVLVCHEAPTSHKYGFSVIDELARSLGVKLIVHGHHHCNYAGSVGNEIQVIGVGLAETYLHEFMG
;
A
#
# COMPACT_ATOMS: atom_id res chain seq x y z
N MET A 1 -11.59 2.57 -27.10
CA MET A 1 -11.65 2.15 -25.67
C MET A 1 -11.57 3.43 -24.85
N THR A 2 -12.33 3.54 -23.76
CA THR A 2 -12.23 4.69 -22.85
C THR A 2 -10.89 4.63 -22.11
N ALA A 3 -10.27 5.79 -21.84
CA ALA A 3 -9.04 5.90 -21.07
C ALA A 3 -9.23 5.28 -19.68
N PRO A 4 -8.29 4.44 -19.19
CA PRO A 4 -8.40 3.84 -17.87
C PRO A 4 -8.40 4.89 -16.75
N LYS A 5 -9.28 4.69 -15.75
CA LYS A 5 -9.44 5.60 -14.60
C LYS A 5 -9.11 4.87 -13.31
N LEU A 6 -8.06 5.29 -12.61
CA LEU A 6 -7.73 4.78 -11.29
C LEU A 6 -7.99 5.85 -10.24
N MET A 7 -8.72 5.49 -9.19
CA MET A 7 -8.95 6.34 -8.04
C MET A 7 -8.13 5.85 -6.86
N PHE A 8 -7.37 6.74 -6.25
CA PHE A 8 -6.53 6.48 -5.09
C PHE A 8 -7.15 7.15 -3.86
N ALA A 9 -7.16 6.46 -2.72
CA ALA A 9 -7.70 7.00 -1.48
C ALA A 9 -6.65 6.93 -0.37
N GLY A 10 -6.33 8.08 0.24
CA GLY A 10 -5.37 8.21 1.33
C GLY A 10 -6.02 7.97 2.67
N ASP A 11 -5.35 7.23 3.51
CA ASP A 11 -5.49 7.11 4.95
C ASP A 11 -6.94 7.25 5.48
N PRO A 12 -7.82 6.25 5.22
CA PRO A 12 -9.23 6.33 5.61
C PRO A 12 -9.48 6.51 7.11
N HIS A 13 -8.65 5.90 7.97
CA HIS A 13 -8.84 5.89 9.44
C HIS A 13 -10.29 5.69 9.85
N GLY A 14 -10.95 4.64 9.30
CA GLY A 14 -12.35 4.32 9.54
C GLY A 14 -13.35 5.24 8.83
N ASN A 15 -12.93 6.31 8.17
CA ASN A 15 -13.80 7.25 7.47
C ASN A 15 -13.87 6.98 5.97
N PHE A 16 -14.64 5.98 5.57
CA PHE A 16 -14.82 5.61 4.16
C PHE A 16 -15.95 6.36 3.43
N LYS A 17 -16.79 7.11 4.13
CA LYS A 17 -18.01 7.72 3.53
C LYS A 17 -17.73 8.62 2.33
N SER A 18 -16.71 9.48 2.42
CA SER A 18 -16.32 10.38 1.32
C SER A 18 -15.77 9.60 0.14
N ILE A 19 -14.95 8.58 0.42
CA ILE A 19 -14.32 7.69 -0.56
C ILE A 19 -15.39 6.90 -1.33
N ILE A 20 -16.31 6.24 -0.62
CA ILE A 20 -17.42 5.48 -1.21
C ILE A 20 -18.27 6.38 -2.10
N ARG A 21 -18.74 7.52 -1.57
CA ARG A 21 -19.55 8.48 -2.36
C ARG A 21 -18.84 8.89 -3.64
N ARG A 22 -17.54 9.19 -3.57
CA ARG A 22 -16.75 9.61 -4.72
C ARG A 22 -16.55 8.48 -5.72
N ALA A 23 -16.30 7.25 -5.25
CA ALA A 23 -16.17 6.06 -6.09
C ALA A 23 -17.47 5.77 -6.85
N LEU A 24 -18.64 5.85 -6.18
CA LEU A 24 -19.94 5.63 -6.80
C LEU A 24 -20.29 6.70 -7.84
N GLN A 25 -19.88 7.96 -7.60
CA GLN A 25 -20.08 9.07 -8.54
C GLN A 25 -19.23 8.93 -9.80
N ILE A 26 -17.95 8.55 -9.66
CA ILE A 26 -16.98 8.47 -10.75
C ILE A 26 -17.05 7.13 -11.48
N LYS A 27 -17.28 6.05 -10.76
CA LYS A 27 -17.19 4.64 -11.21
C LYS A 27 -15.85 4.38 -11.92
N PRO A 28 -14.71 4.51 -11.19
CA PRO A 28 -13.40 4.26 -11.77
C PRO A 28 -13.24 2.77 -12.12
N ASP A 29 -12.25 2.42 -12.93
CA ASP A 29 -11.90 1.02 -13.22
C ASP A 29 -11.38 0.29 -11.97
N ALA A 30 -10.75 1.03 -11.06
CA ALA A 30 -10.37 0.53 -9.73
C ALA A 30 -10.26 1.66 -8.71
N LEU A 31 -10.58 1.33 -7.45
CA LEU A 31 -10.26 2.06 -6.24
C LEU A 31 -9.05 1.40 -5.58
N ILE A 32 -8.01 2.18 -5.25
CA ILE A 32 -6.80 1.72 -4.57
C ILE A 32 -6.64 2.51 -3.27
N THR A 33 -6.73 1.85 -2.12
CA THR A 33 -6.51 2.49 -0.81
C THR A 33 -5.05 2.39 -0.38
N LEU A 34 -4.51 3.47 0.17
CA LEU A 34 -3.08 3.69 0.37
C LEU A 34 -2.57 3.40 1.79
N GLY A 35 -3.35 2.63 2.57
CA GLY A 35 -2.99 2.23 3.94
C GLY A 35 -3.80 2.96 5.02
N ASP A 36 -3.53 2.61 6.28
CA ASP A 36 -4.16 3.16 7.48
C ASP A 36 -5.69 3.12 7.44
N HIS A 37 -6.22 1.90 7.36
CA HIS A 37 -7.64 1.66 7.15
C HIS A 37 -8.46 1.74 8.43
N ASP A 38 -7.92 1.30 9.59
CA ASP A 38 -8.58 1.24 10.91
C ASP A 38 -9.97 0.58 10.85
N LEU A 39 -10.01 -0.65 10.34
CA LEU A 39 -11.24 -1.37 9.97
C LEU A 39 -11.93 -2.02 11.17
N GLU A 40 -13.09 -1.51 11.56
CA GLU A 40 -13.97 -2.14 12.56
C GLU A 40 -14.74 -3.36 12.00
N ARG A 41 -14.82 -3.50 10.68
CA ARG A 41 -15.42 -4.64 9.96
C ARG A 41 -14.60 -5.00 8.73
N PRO A 42 -14.76 -6.20 8.13
CA PRO A 42 -13.99 -6.60 6.95
C PRO A 42 -14.06 -5.58 5.82
N LEU A 43 -12.95 -5.34 5.12
CA LEU A 43 -12.86 -4.38 4.02
C LEU A 43 -13.89 -4.65 2.92
N ILE A 44 -14.20 -5.93 2.65
CA ILE A 44 -15.22 -6.33 1.68
C ILE A 44 -16.63 -5.83 2.07
N GLU A 45 -16.92 -5.78 3.35
CA GLU A 45 -18.20 -5.26 3.86
C GLU A 45 -18.20 -3.73 3.87
N GLU A 46 -17.06 -3.12 4.25
CA GLU A 46 -16.90 -1.66 4.27
C GLU A 46 -17.08 -1.04 2.88
N LEU A 47 -16.58 -1.70 1.85
CA LEU A 47 -16.64 -1.22 0.47
C LEU A 47 -17.65 -1.98 -0.40
N SER A 48 -18.66 -2.63 0.22
CA SER A 48 -19.67 -3.43 -0.50
C SER A 48 -20.38 -2.65 -1.59
N GLU A 49 -20.83 -1.42 -1.33
CA GLU A 49 -21.48 -0.56 -2.32
C GLU A 49 -20.59 -0.26 -3.55
N VAL A 50 -19.29 -0.10 -3.32
CA VAL A 50 -18.30 0.15 -4.39
C VAL A 50 -18.13 -1.10 -5.26
N LEU A 51 -18.05 -2.26 -4.60
CA LEU A 51 -17.95 -3.58 -5.26
C LEU A 51 -19.21 -3.90 -6.06
N ASP A 52 -20.40 -3.66 -5.48
CA ASP A 52 -21.71 -3.85 -6.14
C ASP A 52 -21.88 -2.95 -7.37
N ALA A 53 -21.24 -1.76 -7.35
CA ALA A 53 -21.18 -0.88 -8.51
C ALA A 53 -20.23 -1.36 -9.62
N GLY A 54 -19.53 -2.50 -9.42
CA GLY A 54 -18.59 -3.09 -10.38
C GLY A 54 -17.19 -2.48 -10.36
N VAL A 55 -16.86 -1.66 -9.37
CA VAL A 55 -15.52 -1.08 -9.20
C VAL A 55 -14.60 -2.10 -8.53
N ARG A 56 -13.45 -2.38 -9.14
CA ARG A 56 -12.44 -3.25 -8.52
C ARG A 56 -11.78 -2.52 -7.35
N VAL A 57 -11.51 -3.24 -6.27
CA VAL A 57 -10.84 -2.70 -5.09
C VAL A 57 -9.48 -3.35 -4.91
N TYR A 58 -8.46 -2.53 -4.66
CA TYR A 58 -7.12 -2.96 -4.26
C TYR A 58 -6.63 -2.11 -3.10
N TRP A 59 -5.62 -2.58 -2.40
CA TRP A 59 -5.10 -1.87 -1.24
C TRP A 59 -3.63 -2.22 -0.97
N ILE A 60 -2.96 -1.34 -0.24
CA ILE A 60 -1.68 -1.58 0.41
C ILE A 60 -1.83 -1.32 1.91
N PRO A 61 -1.11 -2.02 2.80
CA PRO A 61 -1.15 -1.69 4.22
C PRO A 61 -0.42 -0.37 4.53
N GLY A 62 -0.88 0.31 5.58
CA GLY A 62 -0.17 1.38 6.27
C GLY A 62 0.36 0.95 7.64
N ASN A 63 0.80 1.90 8.47
CA ASN A 63 1.37 1.58 9.78
C ASN A 63 0.31 1.23 10.83
N HIS A 64 -0.88 1.82 10.75
CA HIS A 64 -1.98 1.54 11.69
C HIS A 64 -2.64 0.18 11.44
N ASP A 65 -2.56 -0.37 10.24
CA ASP A 65 -3.09 -1.71 9.92
C ASP A 65 -2.39 -2.85 10.70
N GLY A 66 -1.31 -2.55 11.42
CA GLY A 66 -0.61 -3.43 12.34
C GLY A 66 -0.75 -3.08 13.82
N ASP A 67 -1.61 -2.15 14.20
CA ASP A 67 -1.75 -1.72 15.60
C ASP A 67 -2.71 -2.62 16.40
N MET A 68 -3.79 -3.09 15.77
CA MET A 68 -4.80 -3.97 16.38
C MET A 68 -5.00 -5.24 15.58
N GLU A 69 -5.16 -6.38 16.27
CA GLU A 69 -5.41 -7.67 15.61
C GLU A 69 -6.73 -7.67 14.83
N LEU A 70 -7.75 -6.98 15.34
CA LEU A 70 -9.04 -6.83 14.66
C LEU A 70 -8.87 -6.12 13.31
N TRP A 71 -8.21 -4.96 13.29
CA TRP A 71 -7.98 -4.20 12.07
C TRP A 71 -7.16 -4.98 11.04
N HIS A 72 -6.07 -5.61 11.52
CA HIS A 72 -5.27 -6.48 10.68
C HIS A 72 -6.10 -7.63 10.09
N CYS A 73 -6.90 -8.31 10.90
CA CYS A 73 -7.72 -9.42 10.42
C CYS A 73 -8.78 -8.95 9.43
N ASN A 74 -9.49 -7.84 9.69
CA ASN A 74 -10.49 -7.27 8.80
C ASN A 74 -9.94 -6.87 7.43
N LEU A 75 -8.64 -6.56 7.36
CA LEU A 75 -7.95 -6.21 6.12
C LEU A 75 -7.37 -7.46 5.41
N PHE A 76 -6.60 -8.28 6.12
CA PHE A 76 -5.80 -9.36 5.55
C PHE A 76 -6.53 -10.69 5.47
N CYS A 77 -7.50 -10.96 6.37
CA CYS A 77 -8.23 -12.21 6.39
C CYS A 77 -9.37 -12.22 5.35
N GLY A 78 -9.72 -13.40 4.87
CA GLY A 78 -10.80 -13.55 3.90
C GLY A 78 -10.47 -13.08 2.48
N PRO A 79 -11.49 -12.86 1.64
CA PRO A 79 -11.30 -12.57 0.21
C PRO A 79 -10.54 -11.27 -0.07
N SER A 80 -10.69 -10.24 0.77
CA SER A 80 -10.01 -8.95 0.61
C SER A 80 -8.48 -9.07 0.69
N GLY A 81 -7.95 -10.06 1.39
CA GLY A 81 -6.52 -10.32 1.44
C GLY A 81 -5.88 -10.60 0.07
N LEU A 82 -6.65 -11.09 -0.90
CA LEU A 82 -6.19 -11.31 -2.27
C LEU A 82 -5.98 -10.01 -3.05
N TRP A 83 -6.56 -8.89 -2.61
CA TRP A 83 -6.47 -7.57 -3.24
C TRP A 83 -5.28 -6.75 -2.75
N ASN A 84 -4.50 -7.30 -1.82
CA ASN A 84 -3.27 -6.69 -1.32
C ASN A 84 -2.24 -6.56 -2.45
N LEU A 85 -1.78 -5.34 -2.72
CA LEU A 85 -0.76 -5.05 -3.72
C LEU A 85 0.67 -5.08 -3.18
N HIS A 86 0.86 -5.12 -1.87
CA HIS A 86 2.20 -5.06 -1.29
C HIS A 86 3.13 -6.14 -1.86
N GLY A 87 4.25 -5.71 -2.43
CA GLY A 87 5.24 -6.58 -3.09
C GLY A 87 4.78 -7.20 -4.41
N ARG A 88 3.74 -6.68 -5.05
CA ARG A 88 3.14 -7.21 -6.29
C ARG A 88 3.01 -6.13 -7.36
N VAL A 89 2.94 -6.59 -8.61
CA VAL A 89 2.54 -5.78 -9.76
C VAL A 89 1.31 -6.43 -10.38
N ILE A 90 0.25 -5.67 -10.58
CA ILE A 90 -0.97 -6.12 -11.25
C ILE A 90 -1.24 -5.29 -12.49
N ASN A 91 -2.04 -5.83 -13.42
CA ASN A 91 -2.51 -5.11 -14.60
C ASN A 91 -3.99 -4.72 -14.41
N ILE A 92 -4.28 -3.44 -14.51
CA ILE A 92 -5.64 -2.88 -14.47
C ILE A 92 -5.91 -2.21 -15.80
N ASN A 93 -6.63 -2.87 -16.70
CA ASN A 93 -6.99 -2.35 -18.03
C ASN A 93 -5.78 -1.81 -18.84
N GLY A 94 -4.64 -2.53 -18.79
CA GLY A 94 -3.42 -2.14 -19.48
C GLY A 94 -2.42 -1.37 -18.62
N ILE A 95 -2.83 -0.81 -17.49
CA ILE A 95 -1.95 -0.07 -16.58
C ILE A 95 -1.36 -1.04 -15.53
N ARG A 96 -0.04 -1.09 -15.44
CA ARG A 96 0.69 -1.92 -14.46
C ARG A 96 0.88 -1.10 -13.18
N VAL A 97 0.31 -1.58 -12.08
CA VAL A 97 0.40 -0.93 -10.77
C VAL A 97 1.24 -1.78 -9.84
N ALA A 98 2.35 -1.23 -9.35
CA ALA A 98 3.19 -1.81 -8.31
C ALA A 98 2.77 -1.28 -6.93
N GLY A 99 2.78 -2.12 -5.89
CA GLY A 99 2.45 -1.72 -4.53
C GLY A 99 3.58 -1.95 -3.52
N LEU A 100 3.94 -0.91 -2.76
CA LEU A 100 4.84 -0.97 -1.62
C LEU A 100 4.14 -0.41 -0.38
N GLY A 101 3.39 -1.25 0.33
CA GLY A 101 2.71 -0.85 1.57
C GLY A 101 3.59 -1.02 2.81
N GLY A 102 3.09 -0.49 3.93
CA GLY A 102 3.80 -0.48 5.20
C GLY A 102 4.74 0.70 5.36
N VAL A 103 5.51 0.67 6.45
CA VAL A 103 6.45 1.75 6.82
C VAL A 103 7.84 1.21 7.13
N PHE A 104 8.85 2.07 6.96
CA PHE A 104 10.20 1.79 7.46
C PHE A 104 10.25 1.91 8.98
N ARG A 105 10.90 0.98 9.65
CA ARG A 105 11.04 0.95 11.12
C ARG A 105 12.47 0.60 11.51
N GLU A 106 13.08 1.37 12.41
CA GLU A 106 14.45 1.18 12.89
C GLU A 106 14.73 -0.24 13.42
N LYS A 107 13.72 -0.93 13.94
CA LYS A 107 13.86 -2.33 14.41
C LYS A 107 14.02 -3.33 13.27
N VAL A 108 13.67 -2.95 12.05
CA VAL A 108 13.77 -3.76 10.83
C VAL A 108 14.77 -3.13 9.87
N TRP A 109 14.40 -2.00 9.32
CA TRP A 109 15.18 -1.22 8.38
C TRP A 109 14.66 0.22 8.34
N PHE A 110 15.58 1.19 8.56
CA PHE A 110 15.32 2.60 8.34
C PHE A 110 16.43 3.12 7.44
N PRO A 111 16.15 3.35 6.13
CA PRO A 111 17.17 3.58 5.11
C PRO A 111 18.17 4.68 5.45
N GLU A 112 17.73 5.80 6.03
CA GLU A 112 18.57 6.95 6.39
C GLU A 112 19.54 6.67 7.54
N LEU A 113 19.29 5.58 8.33
CA LEU A 113 20.18 5.16 9.41
C LEU A 113 21.18 4.07 8.97
N GLY A 114 21.13 3.65 7.68
CA GLY A 114 22.07 2.72 7.10
C GLY A 114 21.57 1.28 6.97
N GLU A 115 22.44 0.30 7.24
CA GLU A 115 22.16 -1.11 6.96
C GLU A 115 20.96 -1.67 7.73
N PRO A 116 20.13 -2.52 7.09
CA PRO A 116 18.98 -3.14 7.72
C PRO A 116 19.40 -4.13 8.81
N LYS A 117 18.70 -4.13 9.94
CA LYS A 117 18.86 -5.14 10.99
C LYS A 117 18.35 -6.50 10.54
N PHE A 118 17.31 -6.52 9.70
CA PHE A 118 16.75 -7.73 9.12
C PHE A 118 16.46 -7.50 7.63
N ARG A 119 17.14 -8.24 6.75
CA ARG A 119 16.89 -8.16 5.31
C ARG A 119 15.63 -8.91 4.87
N ARG A 120 15.21 -9.92 5.65
CA ARG A 120 14.05 -10.77 5.37
C ARG A 120 13.21 -10.99 6.61
N ARG A 121 11.92 -11.16 6.41
CA ARG A 121 10.96 -11.51 7.48
C ARG A 121 11.35 -12.79 8.20
N SER A 122 11.79 -13.80 7.45
CA SER A 122 12.27 -15.07 8.02
C SER A 122 13.42 -14.87 8.99
N HIS A 123 14.36 -13.97 8.72
CA HIS A 123 15.48 -13.70 9.63
C HIS A 123 14.98 -13.10 10.96
N MET A 124 14.00 -12.22 10.91
CA MET A 124 13.40 -11.65 12.10
C MET A 124 12.61 -12.71 12.89
N LEU A 125 11.88 -13.60 12.24
CA LEU A 125 11.17 -14.72 12.87
C LEU A 125 12.11 -15.63 13.64
N PHE A 126 13.27 -15.97 13.06
CA PHE A 126 14.28 -16.80 13.75
C PHE A 126 14.91 -16.08 14.95
N ALA A 127 15.15 -14.76 14.84
CA ALA A 127 15.77 -13.97 15.89
C ALA A 127 14.81 -13.61 17.04
N THR A 128 13.51 -13.61 16.78
CA THR A 128 12.45 -13.30 17.78
C THR A 128 11.48 -14.47 17.90
N PRO A 129 11.88 -15.58 18.53
CA PRO A 129 10.98 -16.71 18.71
C PRO A 129 9.76 -16.28 19.54
N ASN A 130 8.63 -16.25 18.91
CA ASN A 130 7.39 -15.75 19.49
C ASN A 130 6.82 -16.80 20.43
N LYS A 131 6.87 -16.57 21.74
CA LYS A 131 6.37 -17.45 22.80
C LYS A 131 4.85 -17.56 22.85
N GLY A 132 4.14 -17.57 21.76
CA GLY A 132 2.69 -17.71 21.79
C GLY A 132 1.96 -17.72 20.46
N HIS A 133 2.62 -17.48 19.37
CA HIS A 133 1.96 -17.36 18.07
C HIS A 133 2.43 -18.41 17.03
N GLN A 134 3.10 -19.46 17.45
CA GLN A 134 3.50 -20.55 16.56
C GLN A 134 2.27 -21.33 16.10
N GLY A 135 2.00 -21.28 14.80
CA GLY A 135 1.08 -22.18 14.12
C GLY A 135 -0.36 -21.72 13.94
N LYS A 136 -0.70 -20.48 14.27
CA LYS A 136 -2.05 -19.96 14.07
C LYS A 136 -2.16 -19.15 12.79
N TRP A 137 -2.87 -19.72 11.83
CA TRP A 137 -3.53 -19.09 10.71
C TRP A 137 -2.69 -18.12 9.84
N ARG A 138 -2.49 -18.51 8.60
CA ARG A 138 -1.97 -17.60 7.55
C ARG A 138 -3.17 -16.95 6.85
N ALA A 139 -3.32 -15.65 6.99
CA ALA A 139 -4.30 -14.91 6.21
C ALA A 139 -3.89 -14.87 4.73
N PRO A 140 -4.84 -14.93 3.77
CA PRO A 140 -4.53 -15.00 2.34
C PRO A 140 -3.65 -13.86 1.80
N GLY A 141 -3.61 -12.70 2.41
CA GLY A 141 -2.75 -11.57 2.02
C GLY A 141 -1.49 -11.41 2.86
N GLU A 142 -1.27 -12.26 3.86
CA GLU A 142 -0.18 -12.14 4.81
C GLU A 142 1.07 -12.85 4.28
N LEU A 143 2.19 -12.10 4.19
CA LEU A 143 3.44 -12.64 3.64
C LEU A 143 4.14 -13.58 4.61
N GLU A 144 4.14 -13.27 5.92
CA GLU A 144 4.82 -14.08 6.95
C GLU A 144 4.03 -14.05 8.27
N PRO A 145 3.24 -15.08 8.56
CA PRO A 145 2.57 -15.22 9.85
C PRO A 145 3.60 -15.42 10.97
N GLY A 146 3.29 -14.91 12.16
CA GLY A 146 4.14 -15.08 13.34
C GLY A 146 5.09 -13.93 13.65
N LEU A 147 5.22 -12.93 12.79
CA LEU A 147 5.89 -11.68 13.13
C LEU A 147 5.10 -10.92 14.22
N PRO A 148 5.79 -10.16 15.10
CA PRO A 148 5.11 -9.18 15.95
C PRO A 148 4.22 -8.26 15.10
N MET A 149 3.00 -7.94 15.58
CA MET A 149 1.97 -7.23 14.83
C MET A 149 2.51 -6.05 14.01
N LYS A 150 3.20 -5.11 14.68
CA LYS A 150 3.78 -3.93 14.02
C LYS A 150 4.76 -4.25 12.90
N HIS A 151 5.38 -5.43 12.91
CA HIS A 151 6.36 -5.82 11.89
C HIS A 151 5.74 -6.60 10.73
N ARG A 152 4.47 -6.98 10.81
CA ARG A 152 3.71 -7.52 9.68
C ARG A 152 3.48 -6.47 8.58
N VAL A 153 3.42 -5.20 8.99
CA VAL A 153 3.30 -4.03 8.09
C VAL A 153 4.58 -3.18 8.05
N SER A 154 5.73 -3.75 8.37
CA SER A 154 7.03 -3.10 8.14
C SER A 154 7.55 -3.45 6.75
N ILE A 155 8.22 -2.48 6.11
CA ILE A 155 8.95 -2.69 4.87
C ILE A 155 10.28 -3.37 5.19
N PHE A 156 10.56 -4.47 4.49
CA PHE A 156 11.83 -5.17 4.52
C PHE A 156 12.58 -4.94 3.19
N PRO A 157 13.93 -5.00 3.17
CA PRO A 157 14.68 -4.91 1.92
C PRO A 157 14.22 -5.90 0.85
N GLU A 158 13.81 -7.11 1.23
CA GLU A 158 13.28 -8.12 0.29
C GLU A 158 12.05 -7.66 -0.49
N ASP A 159 11.22 -6.74 0.06
CA ASP A 159 10.04 -6.21 -0.62
C ASP A 159 10.46 -5.31 -1.78
N VAL A 160 11.42 -4.42 -1.50
CA VAL A 160 12.01 -3.52 -2.49
C VAL A 160 12.79 -4.32 -3.54
N GLU A 161 13.63 -5.27 -3.12
CA GLU A 161 14.40 -6.14 -4.02
C GLU A 161 13.49 -6.96 -4.96
N ARG A 162 12.34 -7.43 -4.48
CA ARG A 162 11.37 -8.17 -5.29
C ARG A 162 10.70 -7.28 -6.33
N LEU A 163 10.29 -6.07 -5.94
CA LEU A 163 9.65 -5.13 -6.84
C LEU A 163 10.63 -4.56 -7.87
N SER A 164 11.88 -4.25 -7.49
CA SER A 164 12.89 -3.65 -8.38
C SER A 164 13.21 -4.49 -9.63
N ARG A 165 12.85 -5.76 -9.62
CA ARG A 165 13.00 -6.70 -10.77
C ARG A 165 11.78 -6.72 -11.69
N ARG A 166 10.82 -5.85 -11.47
CA ARG A 166 9.57 -5.76 -12.24
C ARG A 166 9.53 -4.47 -13.05
N VAL A 167 8.49 -4.34 -13.87
CA VAL A 167 8.19 -3.12 -14.62
C VAL A 167 6.78 -2.70 -14.29
N ALA A 168 6.57 -1.41 -14.06
CA ALA A 168 5.27 -0.84 -13.75
C ALA A 168 5.11 0.54 -14.38
N ASP A 169 3.88 1.04 -14.43
CA ASP A 169 3.53 2.38 -14.91
C ASP A 169 3.25 3.30 -13.73
N VAL A 170 2.73 2.72 -12.63
CA VAL A 170 2.41 3.42 -11.38
C VAL A 170 3.02 2.66 -10.19
N LEU A 171 3.59 3.39 -9.24
CA LEU A 171 3.94 2.90 -7.91
C LEU A 171 2.97 3.49 -6.89
N VAL A 172 2.22 2.64 -6.18
CA VAL A 172 1.50 3.05 -4.98
C VAL A 172 2.31 2.66 -3.75
N CYS A 173 2.50 3.58 -2.82
CA CYS A 173 3.21 3.33 -1.57
C CYS A 173 2.52 4.03 -0.39
N HIS A 174 2.77 3.55 0.83
CA HIS A 174 2.28 4.25 2.00
C HIS A 174 3.27 5.35 2.40
N GLU A 175 4.56 5.03 2.48
CA GLU A 175 5.63 6.01 2.71
C GLU A 175 5.86 6.91 1.49
N ALA A 176 6.36 8.13 1.74
CA ALA A 176 6.62 9.13 0.71
C ALA A 176 8.01 8.98 0.04
N PRO A 177 8.15 9.38 -1.23
CA PRO A 177 9.44 9.62 -1.88
C PRO A 177 10.06 10.96 -1.42
N THR A 178 11.29 11.26 -1.86
CA THR A 178 12.05 12.46 -1.42
C THR A 178 11.43 13.79 -1.82
N SER A 179 10.39 13.82 -2.64
CA SER A 179 9.59 15.02 -2.90
C SER A 179 8.84 15.52 -1.65
N HIS A 180 8.68 14.67 -0.64
CA HIS A 180 8.21 15.04 0.69
C HIS A 180 9.39 15.18 1.67
N LYS A 181 9.33 16.15 2.60
CA LYS A 181 10.41 16.43 3.56
C LYS A 181 10.81 15.24 4.45
N TYR A 182 9.91 14.29 4.65
CA TYR A 182 10.15 13.05 5.41
C TYR A 182 10.19 11.82 4.51
N GLY A 183 10.40 12.01 3.21
CA GLY A 183 10.41 10.92 2.25
C GLY A 183 11.75 10.19 2.16
N PHE A 184 11.74 9.05 1.50
CA PHE A 184 12.84 8.10 1.46
C PHE A 184 13.42 7.95 0.04
N SER A 185 14.74 8.09 -0.10
CA SER A 185 15.45 7.95 -1.37
C SER A 185 15.31 6.55 -1.99
N VAL A 186 15.15 5.53 -1.15
CA VAL A 186 14.92 4.16 -1.61
C VAL A 186 13.62 4.00 -2.40
N ILE A 187 12.60 4.84 -2.14
CA ILE A 187 11.35 4.86 -2.93
C ILE A 187 11.62 5.48 -4.31
N ASP A 188 12.43 6.53 -4.39
CA ASP A 188 12.86 7.12 -5.65
C ASP A 188 13.61 6.11 -6.52
N GLU A 189 14.54 5.38 -5.91
CA GLU A 189 15.34 4.35 -6.58
C GLU A 189 14.47 3.20 -7.07
N LEU A 190 13.51 2.75 -6.25
CA LEU A 190 12.54 1.73 -6.65
C LEU A 190 11.69 2.23 -7.82
N ALA A 191 11.19 3.46 -7.76
CA ALA A 191 10.37 4.04 -8.83
C ALA A 191 11.12 4.10 -10.16
N ARG A 192 12.41 4.50 -10.13
CA ARG A 192 13.27 4.49 -11.32
C ARG A 192 13.51 3.08 -11.85
N SER A 193 13.78 2.11 -10.97
CA SER A 193 14.01 0.71 -11.38
C SER A 193 12.77 0.06 -12.00
N LEU A 194 11.57 0.39 -11.51
CA LEU A 194 10.28 -0.04 -12.07
C LEU A 194 9.97 0.65 -13.41
N GLY A 195 10.56 1.82 -13.68
CA GLY A 195 10.27 2.65 -14.85
C GLY A 195 8.94 3.40 -14.76
N VAL A 196 8.41 3.62 -13.55
CA VAL A 196 7.12 4.31 -13.35
C VAL A 196 7.19 5.78 -13.74
N LYS A 197 6.03 6.32 -14.12
CA LYS A 197 5.85 7.75 -14.40
C LYS A 197 5.04 8.46 -13.32
N LEU A 198 4.40 7.70 -12.43
CA LEU A 198 3.55 8.21 -11.36
C LEU A 198 3.81 7.44 -10.07
N ILE A 199 4.05 8.19 -8.98
CA ILE A 199 4.00 7.69 -7.60
C ILE A 199 2.78 8.29 -6.93
N VAL A 200 1.97 7.47 -6.23
CA VAL A 200 0.86 7.94 -5.40
C VAL A 200 1.04 7.36 -3.99
N HIS A 201 1.00 8.21 -2.96
CA HIS A 201 1.25 7.78 -1.59
C HIS A 201 0.31 8.43 -0.57
N GLY A 202 0.19 7.82 0.62
CA GLY A 202 -0.54 8.29 1.79
C GLY A 202 0.36 8.79 2.93
N HIS A 203 0.05 8.36 4.15
CA HIS A 203 0.82 8.48 5.40
C HIS A 203 0.94 9.90 5.98
N HIS A 204 1.17 10.91 5.19
CA HIS A 204 1.43 12.28 5.69
C HIS A 204 0.19 13.16 5.77
N HIS A 205 -0.99 12.63 5.47
CA HIS A 205 -2.29 13.29 5.55
C HIS A 205 -2.37 14.64 4.82
N CYS A 206 -1.57 14.82 3.78
CA CYS A 206 -1.55 16.08 3.02
C CYS A 206 -1.68 15.84 1.51
N ASN A 207 -2.51 16.67 0.87
CA ASN A 207 -2.59 16.70 -0.58
C ASN A 207 -1.47 17.58 -1.14
N TYR A 208 -0.65 17.00 -2.00
CA TYR A 208 0.34 17.77 -2.75
C TYR A 208 0.69 17.10 -4.07
N ALA A 209 1.22 17.87 -5.00
CA ALA A 209 1.86 17.38 -6.20
C ALA A 209 3.34 17.76 -6.18
N GLY A 210 4.19 16.82 -6.58
CA GLY A 210 5.63 17.00 -6.64
C GLY A 210 6.23 16.12 -7.73
N SER A 211 7.55 15.97 -7.71
CA SER A 211 8.25 15.09 -8.64
C SER A 211 9.50 14.48 -8.02
N VAL A 212 9.88 13.33 -8.52
CA VAL A 212 11.20 12.73 -8.31
C VAL A 212 12.00 12.94 -9.59
N GLY A 213 13.04 13.79 -9.50
CA GLY A 213 13.69 14.31 -10.69
C GLY A 213 12.70 15.08 -11.57
N ASN A 214 12.91 15.07 -12.88
CA ASN A 214 12.04 15.77 -13.84
C ASN A 214 11.03 14.83 -14.52
N GLU A 215 11.02 13.54 -14.20
CA GLU A 215 10.35 12.54 -15.02
C GLU A 215 9.22 11.78 -14.29
N ILE A 216 9.25 11.72 -12.98
CA ILE A 216 8.29 10.93 -12.20
C ILE A 216 7.42 11.90 -11.41
N GLN A 217 6.13 11.96 -11.76
CA GLN A 217 5.14 12.71 -11.00
C GLN A 217 4.88 12.05 -9.64
N VAL A 218 4.71 12.86 -8.61
CA VAL A 218 4.34 12.40 -7.26
C VAL A 218 3.05 13.07 -6.82
N ILE A 219 2.15 12.27 -6.28
CA ILE A 219 0.89 12.74 -5.68
C ILE A 219 0.83 12.20 -4.24
N GLY A 220 0.84 13.08 -3.27
CA GLY A 220 0.42 12.78 -1.91
C GLY A 220 -1.09 12.92 -1.80
N VAL A 221 -1.76 11.93 -1.20
CA VAL A 221 -3.21 11.93 -0.97
C VAL A 221 -3.48 12.09 0.51
N GLY A 222 -4.29 13.08 0.86
CA GLY A 222 -4.59 13.47 2.24
C GLY A 222 -5.56 12.51 2.95
N LEU A 223 -5.79 12.79 4.23
CA LEU A 223 -6.64 12.03 5.14
C LEU A 223 -8.07 11.88 4.59
N ALA A 224 -8.51 10.63 4.33
CA ALA A 224 -9.81 10.29 3.76
C ALA A 224 -10.16 11.05 2.45
N GLU A 225 -9.13 11.53 1.76
CA GLU A 225 -9.25 12.23 0.48
C GLU A 225 -9.03 11.25 -0.68
N THR A 226 -9.34 11.72 -1.90
CA THR A 226 -9.19 10.91 -3.11
C THR A 226 -8.52 11.67 -4.23
N TYR A 227 -7.69 10.97 -4.99
CA TYR A 227 -7.10 11.43 -6.24
C TYR A 227 -7.55 10.54 -7.39
N LEU A 228 -8.06 11.15 -8.48
CA LEU A 228 -8.41 10.45 -9.71
C LEU A 228 -7.32 10.68 -10.76
N HIS A 229 -6.81 9.61 -11.34
CA HIS A 229 -5.90 9.66 -12.48
C HIS A 229 -6.56 9.00 -13.71
N GLU A 230 -6.65 9.76 -14.81
CA GLU A 230 -7.10 9.26 -16.11
C GLU A 230 -5.89 9.10 -17.02
N PHE A 231 -5.61 7.87 -17.44
CA PHE A 231 -4.48 7.59 -18.32
C PHE A 231 -4.87 7.90 -19.76
N MET A 232 -3.97 8.58 -20.48
CA MET A 232 -4.18 8.80 -21.91
C MET A 232 -4.16 7.45 -22.64
N GLY A 233 -5.15 7.24 -23.52
CA GLY A 233 -5.29 6.03 -24.34
C GLY A 233 -4.28 5.98 -25.47
#